data_d6733906e02ad2495a787437dcc15a6f
#
_entry.id   d6733906e02ad2495a787437dcc15a6f
#
_cell.length_a   1.000
_cell.length_b   1.000
_cell.length_c   1.000
_cell.angle_alpha   90.00
_cell.angle_beta   90.00
_cell.angle_gamma   90.00
#
_symmetry.space_group_name_H-M   'P 1'
#
loop_
_entity.id
_entity.type
_entity.pdbx_description
1 polymer ?
#
loop_
_entity_poly.entity_id
_entity_poly.type
_entity_poly.pdbx_seq_one_letter_code
_entity_poly.pdbx_strand_id
1 'polypeptide(L)' 'MEELKISLAAARVNARMTQTAVAEKMNVSKQTVINWEKGKIVPGTAQLQFLCNLYDFPVDNIFLPSECT' A
#
# COMPACT_ATOMS: atom_id res chain seq x y z
N MET A 1 16.77 -15.43 -9.88
CA MET A 1 16.67 -14.81 -8.56
C MET A 1 15.27 -14.30 -8.32
N GLU A 2 14.76 -14.56 -7.16
CA GLU A 2 13.39 -14.13 -6.84
C GLU A 2 13.35 -12.68 -6.44
N GLU A 3 12.29 -12.01 -6.86
CA GLU A 3 12.06 -10.64 -6.45
C GLU A 3 11.56 -10.61 -5.01
N LEU A 4 12.05 -9.64 -4.27
CA LEU A 4 11.57 -9.41 -2.92
C LEU A 4 10.27 -8.61 -2.99
N LYS A 5 9.21 -9.14 -2.41
CA LYS A 5 7.92 -8.44 -2.34
C LYS A 5 7.53 -8.23 -0.90
N ILE A 6 6.98 -7.07 -0.61
CA ILE A 6 6.50 -6.75 0.72
C ILE A 6 5.05 -6.26 0.64
N SER A 7 4.36 -6.35 1.76
CA SER A 7 2.98 -5.89 1.82
C SER A 7 2.91 -4.37 1.83
N LEU A 8 1.71 -3.84 1.55
CA LEU A 8 1.50 -2.40 1.64
C LEU A 8 1.80 -1.90 3.06
N ALA A 9 1.39 -2.67 4.07
CA ALA A 9 1.65 -2.28 5.45
C ALA A 9 3.15 -2.22 5.72
N ALA A 10 3.90 -3.20 5.24
CA ALA A 10 5.35 -3.22 5.44
C ALA A 10 6.02 -2.05 4.73
N ALA A 11 5.58 -1.74 3.52
CA ALA A 11 6.13 -0.61 2.78
C ALA A 11 5.86 0.70 3.51
N ARG A 12 4.65 0.84 4.08
CA ARG A 12 4.28 2.03 4.84
C ARG A 12 5.17 2.19 6.07
N VAL A 13 5.34 1.11 6.82
CA VAL A 13 6.18 1.14 8.03
C VAL A 13 7.62 1.45 7.66
N ASN A 14 8.10 0.86 6.57
CA ASN A 14 9.45 1.13 6.09
C ASN A 14 9.64 2.60 5.73
N ALA A 15 8.57 3.25 5.26
CA ALA A 15 8.60 4.68 4.94
C ALA A 15 8.32 5.55 6.16
N ARG A 16 8.15 4.93 7.33
CA ARG A 16 7.93 5.62 8.61
C ARG A 16 6.68 6.48 8.59
N MET A 17 5.63 5.96 7.98
CA MET A 17 4.35 6.66 7.91
C MET A 17 3.29 5.90 8.68
N THR A 18 2.38 6.66 9.31
CA THR A 18 1.21 6.06 9.95
C THR A 18 0.08 5.92 8.96
N GLN A 19 -0.89 5.08 9.29
CA GLN A 19 -2.08 4.94 8.45
C GLN A 19 -2.81 6.27 8.34
N THR A 20 -2.87 7.03 9.41
CA THR A 20 -3.51 8.34 9.39
C THR A 20 -2.79 9.30 8.45
N ALA A 21 -1.47 9.33 8.48
CA ALA A 21 -0.70 10.20 7.60
C ALA A 21 -0.93 9.83 6.13
N VAL A 22 -0.96 8.53 5.83
CA VAL A 22 -1.22 8.09 4.47
C VAL A 22 -2.62 8.49 4.02
N ALA A 23 -3.59 8.29 4.90
CA ALA A 23 -4.99 8.65 4.58
C ALA A 23 -5.10 10.14 4.26
N GLU A 24 -4.41 10.97 5.02
CA GLU A 24 -4.44 12.41 4.78
C GLU A 24 -3.82 12.77 3.43
N LYS A 25 -2.68 12.15 3.11
CA LYS A 25 -2.01 12.43 1.85
C LYS A 25 -2.79 11.92 0.65
N MET A 26 -3.54 10.84 0.83
CA MET A 26 -4.35 10.26 -0.23
C MET A 26 -5.75 10.86 -0.29
N ASN A 27 -6.10 11.69 0.70
CA ASN A 27 -7.42 12.28 0.82
C ASN A 27 -8.52 11.22 0.90
N VAL A 28 -8.26 10.20 1.71
CA VAL A 28 -9.23 9.11 1.96
C VAL A 28 -9.32 8.91 3.47
N SER A 29 -10.27 8.09 3.90
CA SER A 29 -10.41 7.79 5.32
C SER A 29 -9.33 6.80 5.76
N LYS A 30 -9.01 6.82 7.05
CA LYS A 30 -8.08 5.86 7.61
C LYS A 30 -8.58 4.43 7.39
N GLN A 31 -9.90 4.24 7.49
CA GLN A 31 -10.47 2.91 7.28
C GLN A 31 -10.20 2.39 5.87
N THR A 32 -10.18 3.29 4.88
CA THR A 32 -9.85 2.90 3.52
C THR A 32 -8.43 2.34 3.45
N VAL A 33 -7.48 3.01 4.10
CA VAL A 33 -6.10 2.53 4.13
C VAL A 33 -6.02 1.18 4.82
N ILE A 34 -6.73 1.02 5.93
CA ILE A 34 -6.78 -0.25 6.64
C ILE A 34 -7.31 -1.36 5.74
N ASN A 35 -8.39 -1.07 5.01
CA ASN A 35 -9.00 -2.06 4.12
C ASN A 35 -8.06 -2.46 2.99
N TRP A 36 -7.30 -1.51 2.46
CA TRP A 36 -6.30 -1.81 1.45
C TRP A 36 -5.24 -2.77 2.01
N GLU A 37 -4.78 -2.50 3.23
CA GLU A 37 -3.71 -3.32 3.83
C GLU A 37 -4.21 -4.71 4.21
N LYS A 38 -5.48 -4.82 4.54
CA LYS A 38 -6.06 -6.12 4.88
C LYS A 38 -6.54 -6.90 3.66
N GLY A 39 -6.53 -6.28 2.49
CA GLY A 39 -6.98 -6.94 1.28
C GLY A 39 -8.48 -6.97 1.10
N LYS A 40 -9.22 -6.24 1.92
CA LYS A 40 -10.68 -6.17 1.78
C LYS A 40 -11.08 -5.36 0.57
N ILE A 41 -10.30 -4.36 0.23
CA ILE A 41 -10.50 -3.51 -0.93
C ILE A 41 -9.16 -3.40 -1.65
N VAL A 42 -9.17 -3.60 -2.96
CA VAL A 42 -7.95 -3.46 -3.75
C VAL A 42 -7.85 -2.01 -4.21
N PRO A 43 -6.73 -1.32 -3.94
CA PRO A 43 -6.58 0.04 -4.44
C PRO A 43 -6.57 0.04 -5.96
N GLY A 44 -7.17 1.07 -6.56
CA GLY A 44 -7.13 1.22 -8.00
C GLY A 44 -5.70 1.46 -8.48
N THR A 45 -5.49 1.32 -9.80
CA THR A 45 -4.15 1.44 -10.37
C THR A 45 -3.50 2.78 -10.02
N ALA A 46 -4.25 3.87 -10.16
CA ALA A 46 -3.72 5.20 -9.86
C ALA A 46 -3.40 5.33 -8.37
N GLN A 47 -4.26 4.77 -7.52
CA GLN A 47 -4.05 4.83 -6.08
C GLN A 47 -2.83 4.02 -5.67
N LEU A 48 -2.66 2.84 -6.27
CA LEU A 48 -1.52 2.00 -5.97
C LEU A 48 -0.23 2.68 -6.39
N GLN A 49 -0.22 3.31 -7.56
CA GLN A 49 0.94 4.04 -8.04
C GLN A 49 1.28 5.19 -7.09
N PHE A 50 0.27 5.89 -6.61
CA PHE A 50 0.47 6.99 -5.66
C PHE A 50 1.08 6.46 -4.36
N LEU A 51 0.56 5.32 -3.86
CA LEU A 51 1.09 4.71 -2.65
C LEU A 51 2.55 4.31 -2.83
N CYS A 52 2.88 3.73 -3.96
CA CYS A 52 4.25 3.31 -4.23
C CYS A 52 5.19 4.51 -4.32
N ASN A 53 4.72 5.60 -4.93
CA ASN A 53 5.53 6.83 -4.95
C ASN A 53 5.70 7.40 -3.55
N LEU A 54 4.65 7.36 -2.75
CA LEU A 54 4.68 7.86 -1.39
C LEU A 54 5.63 7.06 -0.52
N TYR A 55 5.63 5.74 -0.70
CA TYR A 55 6.48 4.85 0.09
C TYR A 55 7.88 4.67 -0.52
N ASP A 56 8.10 5.24 -1.69
CA ASP A 56 9.36 5.12 -2.41
C ASP A 56 9.74 3.66 -2.64
N PHE A 57 8.77 2.90 -3.15
CA PHE A 57 8.94 1.48 -3.34
C PHE A 57 8.33 1.09 -4.70
N PRO A 58 9.04 0.29 -5.52
CA PRO A 58 8.52 -0.06 -6.86
C PRO A 58 7.23 -0.86 -6.75
N VAL A 59 6.28 -0.55 -7.62
CA VAL A 59 4.98 -1.21 -7.59
C VAL A 59 5.11 -2.72 -7.80
N ASP A 60 6.10 -3.14 -8.59
CA ASP A 60 6.32 -4.56 -8.87
C ASP A 60 6.76 -5.34 -7.64
N ASN A 61 7.21 -4.65 -6.61
CA ASN A 61 7.68 -5.29 -5.39
C ASN A 61 6.65 -5.25 -4.27
N ILE A 62 5.43 -4.81 -4.57
CA ILE A 62 4.36 -4.78 -3.59
C ILE A 62 3.50 -6.04 -3.74
N PHE A 63 3.26 -6.69 -2.63
CA PHE A 63 2.39 -7.86 -2.55
C PHE A 63 1.00 -7.40 -2.12
N LEU A 64 -0.02 -7.71 -2.94
CA LEU A 64 -1.41 -7.38 -2.61
C LEU A 64 -2.11 -8.67 -2.20
N PRO A 65 -2.64 -8.74 -0.98
CA PRO A 65 -3.25 -9.99 -0.48
C PRO A 65 -4.32 -10.55 -1.41
N SER A 66 -5.09 -9.69 -2.05
CA SER A 66 -6.18 -10.12 -2.91
C SER A 66 -5.69 -10.82 -4.18
N GLU A 67 -4.40 -10.72 -4.49
CA GLU A 67 -3.85 -11.36 -5.67
C GLU A 67 -3.38 -12.78 -5.40
N CYS A 68 -3.49 -13.22 -4.16
CA CYS A 68 -2.98 -14.53 -3.74
C CYS A 68 -4.06 -15.57 -3.62
N THR A 69 -5.03 -15.54 -4.47
CA THR A 69 -6.08 -16.55 -4.41
C THR A 69 -5.78 -17.75 -5.27
#